data_0776c30705e259a01ed9d61a47823cb7
#
_entry.id   0776c30705e259a01ed9d61a47823cb7
#
_cell.length_a   1.000
_cell.length_b   1.000
_cell.length_c   1.000
_cell.angle_alpha   90.00
_cell.angle_beta   90.00
_cell.angle_gamma   90.00
#
_symmetry.space_group_name_H-M   'P 1'
#
loop_
_entity.id
_entity.type
_entity.pdbx_description
1 polymer ?
#
loop_
_entity_poly.entity_id
_entity_poly.type
_entity_poly.pdbx_seq_one_letter_code
_entity_poly.pdbx_strand_id
1 'polypeptide(L)'
;MKARDIMDAMDMLDQDLIIEARSGRSIKSHGPRRLLISAAVIALVMILAFTVVAVSYGSDWFAAFFSERSGRPLSREDMDRIGANTAQVGKSQVRDGYTITLESAFTDGKRAFFRFLLTAPEGTALDADWYGSPELSSIVNERGEDLILDSEGFYMGGGGWRHIHEQQENEITLLYTIDTFYTGERSISDTVWIFYIDGLWKGYRDEEEGRRTEQLSEGVWSFEIRFPEGCEREVELISEPVTVLGVLGGAPLDPAYQMDPVDILSCRMRALTVEIYYRSEKKEGINADFGVIYAVMKNGEQIPLRRHGTYPDKINYLFDAPIDLDQVEQILFHDGTVIPVESVS
;
A
#
# COMPACT_ATOMS: atom_id res chain seq x y z
N MET A 1 19.24 -8.91 6.88
CA MET A 1 20.61 -9.44 6.63
C MET A 1 21.54 -8.78 7.64
N LYS A 2 22.19 -9.55 8.52
CA LYS A 2 23.08 -8.97 9.53
C LYS A 2 24.42 -8.62 8.88
N ALA A 3 25.11 -7.59 9.37
CA ALA A 3 26.43 -7.17 8.87
C ALA A 3 27.42 -8.36 8.75
N ARG A 4 27.19 -9.42 9.50
CA ARG A 4 27.95 -10.67 9.47
C ARG A 4 27.79 -11.43 8.15
N ASP A 5 26.59 -11.41 7.55
CA ASP A 5 26.32 -12.12 6.28
C ASP A 5 27.04 -11.46 5.09
N ILE A 6 27.27 -10.13 5.19
CA ILE A 6 28.06 -9.38 4.19
C ILE A 6 29.55 -9.69 4.34
N MET A 7 30.04 -9.85 5.57
CA MET A 7 31.43 -10.21 5.81
C MET A 7 31.71 -11.64 5.34
N ASP A 8 30.81 -12.58 5.60
CA ASP A 8 30.95 -13.96 5.14
C ASP A 8 30.90 -14.06 3.60
N ALA A 9 30.12 -13.19 2.92
CA ALA A 9 30.12 -13.11 1.47
C ALA A 9 31.41 -12.48 0.90
N MET A 10 32.07 -11.60 1.64
CA MET A 10 33.36 -11.02 1.27
C MET A 10 34.52 -12.00 1.48
N ASP A 11 34.41 -12.92 2.45
CA ASP A 11 35.41 -13.98 2.67
C ASP A 11 35.37 -15.07 1.59
N MET A 12 34.31 -15.14 0.77
CA MET A 12 34.22 -15.99 -0.41
C MET A 12 34.91 -15.42 -1.66
N LEU A 13 35.36 -14.16 -1.62
CA LEU A 13 36.20 -13.61 -2.67
C LEU A 13 37.59 -14.24 -2.59
N ASP A 14 37.97 -14.85 -3.70
CA ASP A 14 39.24 -15.53 -3.86
C ASP A 14 40.41 -14.61 -3.41
N GLN A 15 41.07 -14.98 -2.33
CA GLN A 15 42.15 -14.19 -1.72
C GLN A 15 43.27 -13.90 -2.71
N ASP A 16 43.44 -14.73 -3.72
CA ASP A 16 44.45 -14.53 -4.77
C ASP A 16 44.13 -13.30 -5.63
N LEU A 17 42.86 -12.99 -5.88
CA LEU A 17 42.45 -11.78 -6.60
C LEU A 17 42.75 -10.48 -5.80
N ILE A 18 42.64 -10.55 -4.48
CA ILE A 18 42.93 -9.41 -3.59
C ILE A 18 44.43 -9.17 -3.50
N ILE A 19 45.23 -10.22 -3.49
CA ILE A 19 46.70 -10.17 -3.43
C ILE A 19 47.24 -9.65 -4.78
N GLU A 20 46.65 -10.08 -5.89
CA GLU A 20 47.04 -9.65 -7.26
C GLU A 20 46.73 -8.17 -7.49
N ALA A 21 45.60 -7.67 -6.98
CA ALA A 21 45.24 -6.26 -7.01
C ALA A 21 46.18 -5.38 -6.14
N ARG A 22 46.71 -5.91 -5.02
CA ARG A 22 47.65 -5.22 -4.14
C ARG A 22 49.08 -5.18 -4.66
N SER A 23 49.49 -6.17 -5.45
CA SER A 23 50.91 -6.32 -5.83
C SER A 23 51.37 -5.39 -6.95
N GLY A 24 50.52 -4.57 -7.55
CA GLY A 24 50.89 -3.55 -8.55
C GLY A 24 51.64 -4.11 -9.76
N ARG A 25 51.65 -5.44 -9.98
CA ARG A 25 52.29 -6.04 -11.14
C ARG A 25 51.53 -5.68 -12.39
N SER A 26 52.21 -4.99 -13.28
CA SER A 26 51.80 -4.67 -14.66
C SER A 26 51.18 -5.89 -15.30
N ILE A 27 49.85 -5.93 -15.38
CA ILE A 27 49.11 -6.96 -16.12
C ILE A 27 49.46 -6.76 -17.59
N LYS A 28 50.17 -7.68 -18.17
CA LYS A 28 50.33 -7.76 -19.62
C LYS A 28 48.94 -7.77 -20.23
N SER A 29 48.64 -6.77 -21.04
CA SER A 29 47.34 -6.49 -21.64
C SER A 29 46.77 -7.75 -22.33
N HIS A 30 45.95 -8.48 -21.61
CA HIS A 30 45.02 -9.41 -22.19
C HIS A 30 43.86 -8.57 -22.71
N GLY A 31 43.64 -8.61 -23.99
CA GLY A 31 42.85 -7.70 -24.81
C GLY A 31 41.56 -7.13 -24.18
N PRO A 32 41.08 -6.00 -24.68
CA PRO A 32 40.01 -5.18 -24.09
C PRO A 32 38.69 -5.93 -23.77
N ARG A 33 38.51 -7.12 -24.36
CA ARG A 33 37.31 -7.97 -24.08
C ARG A 33 37.23 -8.53 -22.66
N ARG A 34 38.37 -8.88 -22.01
CA ARG A 34 38.32 -9.43 -20.62
C ARG A 34 38.06 -8.34 -19.60
N LEU A 35 38.58 -7.14 -19.81
CA LEU A 35 38.28 -5.97 -18.97
C LEU A 35 36.80 -5.56 -19.09
N LEU A 36 36.20 -5.63 -20.26
CA LEU A 36 34.78 -5.34 -20.48
C LEU A 36 33.88 -6.40 -19.82
N ILE A 37 34.28 -7.69 -19.84
CA ILE A 37 33.52 -8.77 -19.20
C ILE A 37 33.57 -8.64 -17.68
N SER A 38 34.73 -8.33 -17.09
CA SER A 38 34.84 -8.13 -15.63
C SER A 38 34.09 -6.88 -15.17
N ALA A 39 34.13 -5.77 -15.91
CA ALA A 39 33.34 -4.58 -15.61
C ALA A 39 31.83 -4.82 -15.72
N ALA A 40 31.39 -5.61 -16.71
CA ALA A 40 30.00 -5.99 -16.87
C ALA A 40 29.51 -6.92 -15.75
N VAL A 41 30.33 -7.86 -15.29
CA VAL A 41 30.01 -8.73 -14.16
C VAL A 41 29.93 -7.95 -12.85
N ILE A 42 30.87 -7.03 -12.61
CA ILE A 42 30.84 -6.15 -11.42
C ILE A 42 29.60 -5.24 -11.46
N ALA A 43 29.29 -4.66 -12.62
CA ALA A 43 28.09 -3.85 -12.78
C ALA A 43 26.81 -4.69 -12.54
N LEU A 44 26.74 -5.91 -13.05
CA LEU A 44 25.62 -6.81 -12.84
C LEU A 44 25.49 -7.22 -11.36
N VAL A 45 26.59 -7.53 -10.69
CA VAL A 45 26.59 -7.86 -9.26
C VAL A 45 26.19 -6.64 -8.43
N MET A 46 26.66 -5.45 -8.78
CA MET A 46 26.20 -4.21 -8.12
C MET A 46 24.72 -3.93 -8.36
N ILE A 47 24.23 -4.10 -9.58
CA ILE A 47 22.80 -3.95 -9.90
C ILE A 47 21.98 -4.97 -9.10
N LEU A 48 22.40 -6.24 -9.04
CA LEU A 48 21.73 -7.27 -8.26
C LEU A 48 21.81 -6.99 -6.75
N ALA A 49 22.92 -6.51 -6.23
CA ALA A 49 23.06 -6.12 -4.85
C ALA A 49 22.18 -4.90 -4.51
N PHE A 50 22.13 -3.89 -5.38
CA PHE A 50 21.24 -2.74 -5.22
C PHE A 50 19.75 -3.14 -5.29
N THR A 51 19.37 -4.05 -6.20
CA THR A 51 17.99 -4.53 -6.27
C THR A 51 17.60 -5.34 -5.03
N VAL A 52 18.48 -6.20 -4.51
CA VAL A 52 18.20 -6.96 -3.28
C VAL A 52 18.08 -6.05 -2.05
N VAL A 53 18.93 -5.03 -1.93
CA VAL A 53 18.86 -4.05 -0.83
C VAL A 53 17.61 -3.20 -0.98
N ALA A 54 17.25 -2.75 -2.18
CA ALA A 54 16.04 -1.97 -2.43
C ALA A 54 14.77 -2.79 -2.14
N VAL A 55 14.73 -4.07 -2.54
CA VAL A 55 13.58 -4.96 -2.30
C VAL A 55 13.30 -5.16 -0.81
N SER A 56 14.33 -5.30 0.04
CA SER A 56 14.12 -5.42 1.48
C SER A 56 13.67 -4.12 2.13
N TYR A 57 14.11 -2.96 1.64
CA TYR A 57 13.84 -1.68 2.31
C TYR A 57 12.37 -1.24 2.24
N GLY A 58 11.69 -1.48 1.11
CA GLY A 58 10.29 -1.08 0.94
C GLY A 58 9.32 -1.96 1.71
N SER A 59 9.53 -3.28 1.69
CA SER A 59 8.71 -4.23 2.45
C SER A 59 8.89 -4.07 3.95
N ASP A 60 10.13 -3.82 4.43
CA ASP A 60 10.42 -3.60 5.85
C ASP A 60 9.73 -2.33 6.36
N TRP A 61 9.68 -1.28 5.54
CA TRP A 61 8.97 -0.06 5.89
C TRP A 61 7.47 -0.28 6.03
N PHE A 62 6.83 -0.96 5.05
CA PHE A 62 5.40 -1.29 5.15
C PHE A 62 5.12 -2.24 6.31
N ALA A 63 6.02 -3.17 6.62
CA ALA A 63 5.89 -4.04 7.78
C ALA A 63 5.92 -3.22 9.08
N ALA A 64 6.84 -2.27 9.22
CA ALA A 64 6.89 -1.36 10.37
C ALA A 64 5.62 -0.51 10.46
N PHE A 65 5.17 0.09 9.34
CA PHE A 65 3.95 0.89 9.25
C PHE A 65 2.71 0.11 9.69
N PHE A 66 2.52 -1.11 9.18
CA PHE A 66 1.37 -1.94 9.54
C PHE A 66 1.47 -2.49 10.97
N SER A 67 2.67 -2.77 11.48
CA SER A 67 2.88 -3.15 12.88
C SER A 67 2.48 -2.03 13.85
N GLU A 68 2.91 -0.80 13.58
CA GLU A 68 2.51 0.37 14.36
C GLU A 68 1.00 0.59 14.32
N ARG A 69 0.42 0.54 13.14
CA ARG A 69 -1.01 0.77 12.93
C ARG A 69 -1.90 -0.27 13.61
N SER A 70 -1.51 -1.55 13.56
CA SER A 70 -2.26 -2.63 14.20
C SER A 70 -2.00 -2.75 15.70
N GLY A 71 -0.97 -2.08 16.21
CA GLY A 71 -0.55 -2.16 17.61
C GLY A 71 0.00 -3.54 18.01
N ARG A 72 0.33 -4.40 17.04
CA ARG A 72 0.86 -5.74 17.27
C ARG A 72 2.12 -6.00 16.42
N PRO A 73 3.07 -6.79 16.93
CA PRO A 73 4.18 -7.26 16.10
C PRO A 73 3.62 -8.17 14.98
N LEU A 74 4.15 -7.99 13.77
CA LEU A 74 3.80 -8.83 12.64
C LEU A 74 4.58 -10.15 12.71
N SER A 75 3.94 -11.23 12.30
CA SER A 75 4.59 -12.53 12.12
C SER A 75 5.54 -12.50 10.91
N ARG A 76 6.38 -13.51 10.77
CA ARG A 76 7.23 -13.65 9.60
C ARG A 76 6.40 -13.86 8.33
N GLU A 77 5.33 -14.62 8.43
CA GLU A 77 4.38 -14.85 7.34
C GLU A 77 3.67 -13.55 6.91
N ASP A 78 3.33 -12.66 7.86
CA ASP A 78 2.77 -11.34 7.55
C ASP A 78 3.80 -10.50 6.80
N MET A 79 5.07 -10.50 7.23
CA MET A 79 6.16 -9.77 6.56
C MET A 79 6.42 -10.29 5.16
N ASP A 80 6.44 -11.61 4.97
CA ASP A 80 6.63 -12.24 3.65
C ASP A 80 5.47 -11.86 2.70
N ARG A 81 4.24 -11.81 3.21
CA ARG A 81 3.05 -11.39 2.46
C ARG A 81 3.09 -9.91 2.09
N ILE A 82 3.49 -9.04 3.01
CA ILE A 82 3.70 -7.62 2.72
C ILE A 82 4.74 -7.49 1.61
N GLY A 83 5.84 -8.24 1.70
CA GLY A 83 6.87 -8.27 0.66
C GLY A 83 6.33 -8.71 -0.70
N ALA A 84 5.52 -9.75 -0.72
CA ALA A 84 4.91 -10.27 -1.95
C ALA A 84 3.93 -9.28 -2.62
N ASN A 85 3.28 -8.41 -1.84
CA ASN A 85 2.32 -7.42 -2.33
C ASN A 85 2.94 -6.02 -2.53
N THR A 86 4.25 -5.89 -2.36
CA THR A 86 4.97 -4.62 -2.48
C THR A 86 5.71 -4.52 -3.79
N ALA A 87 5.37 -3.50 -4.60
CA ALA A 87 6.14 -3.09 -5.75
C ALA A 87 7.29 -2.18 -5.30
N GLN A 88 8.52 -2.55 -5.67
CA GLN A 88 9.68 -1.69 -5.51
C GLN A 88 9.83 -0.81 -6.74
N VAL A 89 9.85 0.50 -6.58
CA VAL A 89 9.87 1.45 -7.70
C VAL A 89 11.20 2.18 -7.80
N GLY A 90 11.61 2.88 -6.75
CA GLY A 90 12.90 3.58 -6.68
C GLY A 90 13.11 4.64 -7.76
N LYS A 91 12.04 5.24 -8.28
CA LYS A 91 12.11 6.24 -9.36
C LYS A 91 12.05 7.65 -8.77
N SER A 92 13.00 8.51 -9.17
CA SER A 92 13.08 9.90 -8.75
C SER A 92 12.86 10.85 -9.91
N GLN A 93 12.19 11.96 -9.66
CA GLN A 93 12.04 13.07 -10.60
C GLN A 93 12.26 14.40 -9.89
N VAL A 94 12.88 15.36 -10.60
CA VAL A 94 13.19 16.69 -10.07
C VAL A 94 12.37 17.73 -10.82
N ARG A 95 11.73 18.66 -10.07
CA ARG A 95 11.05 19.85 -10.61
C ARG A 95 11.31 21.02 -9.65
N ASP A 96 11.70 22.13 -10.20
CA ASP A 96 11.96 23.39 -9.44
C ASP A 96 12.87 23.18 -8.20
N GLY A 97 13.84 22.26 -8.31
CA GLY A 97 14.78 21.91 -7.24
C GLY A 97 14.24 20.91 -6.21
N TYR A 98 12.95 20.60 -6.22
CA TYR A 98 12.35 19.53 -5.39
C TYR A 98 12.48 18.19 -6.08
N THR A 99 12.91 17.18 -5.33
CA THR A 99 12.96 15.79 -5.78
C THR A 99 11.84 15.01 -5.13
N ILE A 100 11.01 14.35 -5.93
CA ILE A 100 10.07 13.36 -5.44
C ILE A 100 10.54 11.98 -5.92
N THR A 101 10.71 11.07 -4.99
CA THR A 101 11.05 9.68 -5.26
C THR A 101 9.90 8.79 -4.84
N LEU A 102 9.30 8.07 -5.78
CA LEU A 102 8.41 6.96 -5.41
C LEU A 102 9.29 5.76 -5.07
N GLU A 103 9.39 5.44 -3.79
CA GLU A 103 10.26 4.37 -3.30
C GLU A 103 9.60 3.00 -3.47
N SER A 104 8.35 2.88 -3.03
CA SER A 104 7.61 1.62 -3.09
C SER A 104 6.10 1.85 -3.07
N ALA A 105 5.35 0.84 -3.51
CA ALA A 105 3.90 0.82 -3.45
C ALA A 105 3.42 -0.56 -2.97
N PHE A 106 2.38 -0.58 -2.16
CA PHE A 106 1.73 -1.78 -1.65
C PHE A 106 0.25 -1.77 -2.06
N THR A 107 -0.31 -2.93 -2.39
CA THR A 107 -1.75 -3.06 -2.65
C THR A 107 -2.26 -4.45 -2.24
N ASP A 108 -3.56 -4.53 -1.88
CA ASP A 108 -4.32 -5.78 -1.76
C ASP A 108 -5.34 -5.95 -2.89
N GLY A 109 -5.18 -5.15 -3.96
CA GLY A 109 -6.10 -5.12 -5.09
C GLY A 109 -7.27 -4.14 -4.93
N LYS A 110 -7.56 -3.69 -3.72
CA LYS A 110 -8.65 -2.74 -3.45
C LYS A 110 -8.14 -1.45 -2.84
N ARG A 111 -7.12 -1.55 -2.02
CA ARG A 111 -6.46 -0.43 -1.38
C ARG A 111 -5.00 -0.40 -1.77
N ALA A 112 -4.51 0.79 -2.12
CA ALA A 112 -3.11 0.97 -2.44
C ALA A 112 -2.47 2.04 -1.55
N PHE A 113 -1.20 1.85 -1.24
CA PHE A 113 -0.35 2.73 -0.47
C PHE A 113 0.89 3.03 -1.29
N PHE A 114 1.25 4.30 -1.39
CA PHE A 114 2.40 4.76 -2.15
C PHE A 114 3.31 5.53 -1.20
N ARG A 115 4.53 5.04 -1.03
CA ARG A 115 5.55 5.68 -0.22
C ARG A 115 6.43 6.56 -1.09
N PHE A 116 6.41 7.85 -0.81
CA PHE A 116 7.26 8.82 -1.47
C PHE A 116 8.28 9.41 -0.49
N LEU A 117 9.46 9.70 -1.00
CA LEU A 117 10.43 10.57 -0.35
C LEU A 117 10.41 11.93 -1.07
N LEU A 118 10.12 12.99 -0.34
CA LEU A 118 10.26 14.37 -0.80
C LEU A 118 11.55 14.93 -0.26
N THR A 119 12.42 15.39 -1.15
CA THR A 119 13.66 16.09 -0.82
C THR A 119 13.58 17.53 -1.36
N ALA A 120 13.72 18.50 -0.48
CA ALA A 120 13.79 19.92 -0.84
C ALA A 120 15.21 20.33 -1.27
N PRO A 121 15.38 21.48 -1.95
CA PRO A 121 16.67 22.06 -2.23
C PRO A 121 17.52 22.25 -0.96
N GLU A 122 18.83 22.14 -1.08
CA GLU A 122 19.76 22.34 0.03
C GLU A 122 19.50 23.67 0.74
N GLY A 123 19.42 23.65 2.06
CA GLY A 123 19.13 24.81 2.91
C GLY A 123 17.63 25.18 3.00
N THR A 124 16.74 24.38 2.40
CA THR A 124 15.30 24.56 2.52
C THR A 124 14.74 23.56 3.53
N ALA A 125 14.21 24.04 4.65
CA ALA A 125 13.56 23.18 5.63
C ALA A 125 12.13 22.80 5.18
N LEU A 126 11.76 21.55 5.45
CA LEU A 126 10.40 21.05 5.26
C LEU A 126 9.67 21.05 6.62
N ASP A 127 9.12 22.21 6.98
CA ASP A 127 8.57 22.52 8.30
C ASP A 127 7.02 22.69 8.32
N ALA A 128 6.36 22.43 7.20
CA ALA A 128 4.91 22.58 7.11
C ALA A 128 4.15 21.37 7.68
N ASP A 129 2.87 21.58 8.08
CA ASP A 129 2.02 20.54 8.64
C ASP A 129 1.66 19.45 7.63
N TRP A 130 1.66 19.78 6.34
CA TRP A 130 1.43 18.82 5.28
C TRP A 130 2.10 19.23 3.96
N TYR A 131 2.38 18.22 3.15
CA TYR A 131 2.88 18.35 1.78
C TYR A 131 2.09 17.43 0.87
N GLY A 132 1.96 17.79 -0.40
CA GLY A 132 1.28 16.98 -1.41
C GLY A 132 0.73 17.81 -2.53
N SER A 133 -0.24 17.27 -3.28
CA SER A 133 -1.04 17.98 -4.26
C SER A 133 -2.43 18.25 -3.68
N PRO A 134 -2.98 19.47 -3.75
CA PRO A 134 -4.35 19.76 -3.33
C PRO A 134 -5.37 19.22 -4.33
N GLU A 135 -4.97 19.08 -5.58
CA GLU A 135 -5.76 18.42 -6.60
C GLU A 135 -5.59 16.91 -6.45
N LEU A 136 -6.62 16.18 -6.83
CA LEU A 136 -6.59 14.73 -6.79
C LEU A 136 -5.42 14.24 -7.65
N SER A 137 -4.46 13.58 -7.03
CA SER A 137 -3.45 12.85 -7.78
C SER A 137 -4.18 11.84 -8.65
N SER A 138 -4.00 11.91 -9.97
CA SER A 138 -4.64 10.95 -10.87
C SER A 138 -3.78 9.69 -10.97
N ILE A 139 -4.45 8.55 -11.02
CA ILE A 139 -3.81 7.27 -11.32
C ILE A 139 -4.51 6.69 -12.54
N VAL A 140 -3.75 6.56 -13.62
CA VAL A 140 -4.28 6.01 -14.87
C VAL A 140 -3.53 4.73 -15.24
N ASN A 141 -4.15 3.93 -16.10
CA ASN A 141 -3.44 2.81 -16.72
C ASN A 141 -2.67 3.26 -17.99
N GLU A 142 -2.00 2.33 -18.65
CA GLU A 142 -1.25 2.56 -19.89
C GLU A 142 -2.10 3.04 -21.07
N ARG A 143 -3.43 2.99 -20.94
CA ARG A 143 -4.39 3.50 -21.94
C ARG A 143 -4.91 4.88 -21.61
N GLY A 144 -4.52 5.46 -20.45
CA GLY A 144 -5.02 6.71 -19.95
C GLY A 144 -6.42 6.62 -19.31
N GLU A 145 -6.90 5.40 -19.00
CA GLU A 145 -8.13 5.19 -18.26
C GLU A 145 -7.87 5.46 -16.77
N ASP A 146 -8.71 6.30 -16.17
CA ASP A 146 -8.58 6.64 -14.75
C ASP A 146 -8.97 5.44 -13.88
N LEU A 147 -8.10 5.09 -12.92
CA LEU A 147 -8.30 3.94 -12.03
C LEU A 147 -8.98 4.33 -10.71
N ILE A 148 -9.29 5.61 -10.52
CA ILE A 148 -9.85 6.18 -9.30
C ILE A 148 -11.31 6.59 -9.51
N LEU A 149 -11.68 6.92 -10.75
CA LEU A 149 -13.02 7.35 -11.12
C LEU A 149 -13.86 6.13 -11.52
N ASP A 150 -15.14 6.17 -11.19
CA ASP A 150 -16.09 5.20 -11.74
C ASP A 150 -16.41 5.50 -13.22
N SER A 151 -17.24 4.65 -13.83
CA SER A 151 -17.67 4.82 -15.23
C SER A 151 -18.48 6.10 -15.51
N GLU A 152 -18.96 6.77 -14.47
CA GLU A 152 -19.69 8.03 -14.54
C GLU A 152 -18.81 9.24 -14.26
N GLY A 153 -17.51 9.03 -13.94
CA GLY A 153 -16.52 10.06 -13.62
C GLY A 153 -16.61 10.56 -12.18
N PHE A 154 -17.33 9.85 -11.29
CA PHE A 154 -17.36 10.18 -9.88
C PHE A 154 -16.16 9.55 -9.14
N TYR A 155 -15.54 10.36 -8.31
CA TYR A 155 -14.49 9.89 -7.43
C TYR A 155 -15.05 8.95 -6.35
N MET A 156 -14.74 7.69 -6.45
CA MET A 156 -15.25 6.64 -5.57
C MET A 156 -14.32 6.28 -4.42
N GLY A 157 -13.14 6.88 -4.34
CA GLY A 157 -12.13 6.53 -3.35
C GLY A 157 -11.77 7.66 -2.40
N GLY A 158 -11.42 7.31 -1.16
CA GLY A 158 -10.76 8.20 -0.23
C GLY A 158 -9.26 8.15 -0.48
N GLY A 159 -8.69 9.17 -1.12
CA GLY A 159 -7.23 9.32 -1.23
C GLY A 159 -6.75 10.44 -0.32
N GLY A 160 -5.53 10.32 0.18
CA GLY A 160 -4.98 11.38 1.00
C GLY A 160 -3.49 11.24 1.26
N TRP A 161 -2.86 12.40 1.33
CA TRP A 161 -1.48 12.53 1.73
C TRP A 161 -1.35 12.51 3.24
N ARG A 162 -0.44 11.70 3.74
CA ARG A 162 -0.03 11.69 5.14
C ARG A 162 1.46 11.98 5.21
N HIS A 163 1.81 12.94 6.03
CA HIS A 163 3.18 13.26 6.36
C HIS A 163 3.66 12.32 7.47
N ILE A 164 4.79 11.68 7.24
CA ILE A 164 5.44 10.84 8.24
C ILE A 164 6.79 11.49 8.52
N HIS A 165 6.94 12.03 9.72
CA HIS A 165 8.16 12.69 10.12
C HIS A 165 9.30 11.69 10.26
N GLU A 166 10.30 11.80 9.38
CA GLU A 166 11.58 11.12 9.54
C GLU A 166 12.75 12.02 9.11
N GLN A 167 13.47 12.52 10.09
CA GLN A 167 14.93 12.57 10.18
C GLN A 167 15.77 13.68 9.55
N GLN A 168 15.38 14.41 8.55
CA GLN A 168 16.25 15.46 8.00
C GLN A 168 15.46 16.74 7.77
N GLU A 169 16.11 17.91 7.94
CA GLU A 169 15.46 19.20 7.77
C GLU A 169 14.87 19.39 6.36
N ASN A 170 15.47 18.75 5.34
CA ASN A 170 15.08 18.89 3.94
C ASN A 170 14.53 17.61 3.31
N GLU A 171 14.24 16.56 4.11
CA GLU A 171 13.67 15.30 3.63
C GLU A 171 12.51 14.86 4.48
N ILE A 172 11.43 14.42 3.85
CA ILE A 172 10.27 13.83 4.53
C ILE A 172 9.71 12.65 3.74
N THR A 173 9.20 11.67 4.47
CA THR A 173 8.43 10.59 3.90
C THR A 173 6.95 10.98 3.80
N LEU A 174 6.38 10.85 2.61
CA LEU A 174 4.96 11.04 2.33
C LEU A 174 4.31 9.70 2.01
N LEU A 175 3.19 9.43 2.64
CA LEU A 175 2.36 8.27 2.34
C LEU A 175 1.08 8.76 1.64
N TYR A 176 0.86 8.33 0.42
CA TYR A 176 -0.42 8.48 -0.25
C TYR A 176 -1.19 7.17 -0.16
N THR A 177 -2.43 7.26 0.28
CA THR A 177 -3.31 6.10 0.38
C THR A 177 -4.53 6.33 -0.50
N ILE A 178 -4.94 5.31 -1.23
CA ILE A 178 -6.14 5.36 -2.06
C ILE A 178 -6.89 4.04 -1.98
N ASP A 179 -8.22 4.15 -1.98
CA ASP A 179 -9.11 3.03 -2.24
C ASP A 179 -9.37 2.96 -3.74
N THR A 180 -9.06 1.84 -4.36
CA THR A 180 -9.23 1.65 -5.79
C THR A 180 -10.56 0.96 -6.05
N PHE A 181 -11.28 1.43 -7.03
CA PHE A 181 -12.50 0.79 -7.54
C PHE A 181 -12.26 0.17 -8.91
N TYR A 182 -11.02 -0.30 -9.13
CA TYR A 182 -10.68 -0.92 -10.39
C TYR A 182 -11.68 -2.04 -10.71
N THR A 183 -12.52 -1.78 -11.68
CA THR A 183 -13.54 -2.71 -12.21
C THR A 183 -13.12 -3.27 -13.57
N GLY A 184 -11.87 -3.03 -13.98
CA GLY A 184 -11.34 -3.47 -15.24
C GLY A 184 -11.35 -4.99 -15.40
N GLU A 185 -11.45 -5.46 -16.64
CA GLU A 185 -11.38 -6.90 -16.97
C GLU A 185 -9.99 -7.50 -16.76
N ARG A 186 -8.97 -6.66 -16.51
CA ARG A 186 -7.59 -7.07 -16.32
C ARG A 186 -7.24 -7.14 -14.84
N SER A 187 -6.37 -8.06 -14.52
CA SER A 187 -5.67 -8.11 -13.24
C SER A 187 -4.89 -6.81 -12.99
N ILE A 188 -4.83 -6.39 -11.73
CA ILE A 188 -4.03 -5.23 -11.31
C ILE A 188 -2.56 -5.45 -11.62
N SER A 189 -2.06 -6.68 -11.46
CA SER A 189 -0.68 -7.06 -11.78
C SER A 189 -0.37 -7.00 -13.27
N ASP A 190 -1.37 -7.17 -14.14
CA ASP A 190 -1.24 -7.07 -15.59
C ASP A 190 -1.34 -5.64 -16.12
N THR A 191 -1.65 -4.70 -15.23
CA THR A 191 -1.88 -3.29 -15.58
C THR A 191 -0.69 -2.45 -15.12
N VAL A 192 -0.19 -1.58 -16.00
CA VAL A 192 0.76 -0.53 -15.60
C VAL A 192 -0.01 0.63 -15.03
N TRP A 193 0.28 0.99 -13.78
CA TRP A 193 -0.28 2.15 -13.14
C TRP A 193 0.63 3.35 -13.35
N ILE A 194 0.07 4.48 -13.72
CA ILE A 194 0.80 5.73 -13.85
C ILE A 194 0.23 6.72 -12.85
N PHE A 195 1.01 6.99 -11.80
CA PHE A 195 0.65 7.93 -10.76
C PHE A 195 1.13 9.32 -11.13
N TYR A 196 0.22 10.29 -11.19
CA TYR A 196 0.54 11.70 -11.45
C TYR A 196 0.38 12.53 -10.18
N ILE A 197 1.35 13.41 -9.93
CA ILE A 197 1.29 14.47 -8.91
C ILE A 197 1.33 15.80 -9.67
N ASP A 198 0.23 16.54 -9.66
CA ASP A 198 0.13 17.84 -10.33
C ASP A 198 0.36 18.96 -9.31
N GLY A 199 1.51 19.60 -9.44
CA GLY A 199 1.99 20.58 -8.48
C GLY A 199 2.40 20.01 -7.13
N LEU A 200 3.35 20.66 -6.50
CA LEU A 200 3.73 20.40 -5.11
C LEU A 200 3.32 21.56 -4.24
N TRP A 201 2.60 21.27 -3.18
CA TRP A 201 2.07 22.26 -2.25
C TRP A 201 2.48 21.92 -0.83
N LYS A 202 2.58 22.97 0.02
CA LYS A 202 2.67 22.83 1.46
C LYS A 202 1.52 23.55 2.14
N GLY A 203 1.18 23.15 3.35
CA GLY A 203 0.12 23.79 4.12
C GLY A 203 0.40 23.82 5.59
N TYR A 204 -0.12 24.90 6.20
CA TYR A 204 -0.07 25.15 7.62
C TYR A 204 -1.49 25.18 8.17
N ARG A 205 -1.64 24.73 9.40
CA ARG A 205 -2.88 24.85 10.15
C ARG A 205 -2.72 25.99 11.13
N ASP A 206 -3.28 27.15 10.78
CA ASP A 206 -3.33 28.29 11.67
C ASP A 206 -4.62 28.20 12.52
N GLU A 207 -4.52 28.39 13.83
CA GLU A 207 -5.69 28.34 14.74
C GLU A 207 -6.62 29.53 14.53
N GLU A 208 -6.11 30.68 14.06
CA GLU A 208 -6.88 31.92 13.88
C GLU A 208 -7.33 32.11 12.42
N GLU A 209 -6.44 31.85 11.45
CA GLU A 209 -6.67 32.08 10.01
C GLU A 209 -7.20 30.84 9.28
N GLY A 210 -7.19 29.67 9.92
CA GLY A 210 -7.57 28.40 9.31
C GLY A 210 -6.45 27.79 8.47
N ARG A 211 -6.82 27.09 7.39
CA ARG A 211 -5.85 26.38 6.55
C ARG A 211 -5.24 27.33 5.52
N ARG A 212 -3.92 27.52 5.56
CA ARG A 212 -3.15 28.25 4.56
C ARG A 212 -2.34 27.30 3.71
N THR A 213 -2.33 27.50 2.40
CA THR A 213 -1.59 26.68 1.44
C THR A 213 -0.68 27.54 0.57
N GLU A 214 0.46 27.01 0.19
CA GLU A 214 1.45 27.65 -0.68
C GLU A 214 1.93 26.62 -1.70
N GLN A 215 1.99 27.01 -2.96
CA GLN A 215 2.54 26.20 -4.03
C GLN A 215 4.07 26.29 -4.04
N LEU A 216 4.73 25.15 -4.02
CA LEU A 216 6.19 25.03 -4.04
C LEU A 216 6.71 24.78 -5.46
N SER A 217 5.94 24.09 -6.31
CA SER A 217 6.29 23.79 -7.69
C SER A 217 5.03 23.60 -8.53
N GLU A 218 5.06 24.09 -9.77
CA GLU A 218 4.01 23.89 -10.78
C GLU A 218 4.26 22.63 -11.64
N GLY A 219 5.37 21.92 -11.37
CA GLY A 219 5.76 20.75 -12.16
C GLY A 219 4.84 19.56 -11.96
N VAL A 220 4.77 18.71 -13.00
CA VAL A 220 4.08 17.42 -12.93
C VAL A 220 5.10 16.31 -12.77
N TRP A 221 4.91 15.45 -11.76
CA TRP A 221 5.66 14.21 -11.57
C TRP A 221 4.80 13.03 -12.01
N SER A 222 5.41 12.04 -12.67
CA SER A 222 4.70 10.83 -13.09
C SER A 222 5.53 9.59 -12.81
N PHE A 223 4.91 8.57 -12.23
CA PHE A 223 5.59 7.36 -11.82
C PHE A 223 4.84 6.13 -12.35
N GLU A 224 5.54 5.31 -13.12
CA GLU A 224 5.02 4.01 -13.53
C GLU A 224 5.26 2.97 -12.45
N ILE A 225 4.21 2.21 -12.15
CA ILE A 225 4.19 1.16 -11.13
C ILE A 225 3.65 -0.11 -11.75
N ARG A 226 4.30 -1.24 -11.43
CA ARG A 226 3.79 -2.58 -11.72
C ARG A 226 3.72 -3.34 -10.41
N PHE A 227 2.52 -3.74 -10.04
CA PHE A 227 2.34 -4.55 -8.85
C PHE A 227 2.71 -6.00 -9.10
N PRO A 228 3.18 -6.73 -8.07
CA PRO A 228 3.47 -8.15 -8.19
C PRO A 228 2.21 -8.97 -8.53
N GLU A 229 2.40 -10.09 -9.20
CA GLU A 229 1.34 -11.06 -9.47
C GLU A 229 0.77 -11.61 -8.15
N GLY A 230 -0.56 -11.75 -8.09
CA GLY A 230 -1.26 -12.29 -6.91
C GLY A 230 -1.52 -11.29 -5.78
N CYS A 231 -1.14 -10.00 -5.94
CA CYS A 231 -1.42 -8.96 -4.93
C CYS A 231 -2.92 -8.69 -4.72
N GLU A 232 -3.77 -9.16 -5.61
CA GLU A 232 -5.23 -8.94 -5.64
C GLU A 232 -6.04 -10.18 -5.21
N ARG A 233 -5.42 -11.10 -4.47
CA ARG A 233 -6.13 -12.30 -4.00
C ARG A 233 -7.38 -11.93 -3.21
N GLU A 234 -8.52 -12.48 -3.64
CA GLU A 234 -9.83 -12.30 -3.04
C GLU A 234 -10.42 -13.64 -2.66
N VAL A 235 -11.16 -13.67 -1.56
CA VAL A 235 -11.95 -14.80 -1.13
C VAL A 235 -13.40 -14.35 -0.99
N GLU A 236 -14.33 -15.01 -1.68
CA GLU A 236 -15.77 -14.83 -1.49
C GLU A 236 -16.27 -15.83 -0.44
N LEU A 237 -16.98 -15.31 0.57
CA LEU A 237 -17.30 -16.07 1.77
C LEU A 237 -18.73 -16.64 1.77
N ILE A 238 -19.64 -16.15 0.94
CA ILE A 238 -21.07 -16.49 1.01
C ILE A 238 -21.54 -17.05 -0.33
N SER A 239 -22.15 -18.25 -0.25
CA SER A 239 -22.92 -18.85 -1.35
C SER A 239 -24.43 -18.61 -1.23
N GLU A 240 -24.95 -18.41 -0.01
CA GLU A 240 -26.36 -18.18 0.28
C GLU A 240 -26.53 -16.96 1.22
N PRO A 241 -27.61 -16.16 1.07
CA PRO A 241 -27.82 -14.98 1.91
C PRO A 241 -27.90 -15.35 3.40
N VAL A 242 -27.24 -14.55 4.24
CA VAL A 242 -27.26 -14.66 5.70
C VAL A 242 -27.88 -13.42 6.30
N THR A 243 -28.91 -13.59 7.14
CA THR A 243 -29.56 -12.43 7.80
C THR A 243 -28.83 -12.07 9.08
N VAL A 244 -28.44 -10.80 9.20
CA VAL A 244 -27.82 -10.19 10.39
C VAL A 244 -28.62 -8.98 10.84
N LEU A 245 -28.44 -8.57 12.10
CA LEU A 245 -29.04 -7.36 12.60
C LEU A 245 -28.16 -6.14 12.30
N GLY A 246 -28.73 -5.06 11.75
CA GLY A 246 -28.04 -3.83 11.44
C GLY A 246 -28.90 -2.60 11.70
N VAL A 247 -28.25 -1.45 11.88
CA VAL A 247 -28.93 -0.15 11.99
C VAL A 247 -29.03 0.46 10.59
N LEU A 248 -30.24 0.72 10.14
CA LEU A 248 -30.50 1.34 8.84
C LEU A 248 -30.47 2.87 8.94
N GLY A 249 -29.97 3.53 7.88
CA GLY A 249 -29.97 5.01 7.78
C GLY A 249 -28.64 5.66 8.09
N GLY A 250 -27.56 4.89 8.23
CA GLY A 250 -26.20 5.42 8.42
C GLY A 250 -25.94 6.02 9.82
N ALA A 251 -26.88 5.86 10.75
CA ALA A 251 -26.64 6.23 12.14
C ALA A 251 -25.60 5.27 12.76
N PRO A 252 -24.73 5.74 13.66
CA PRO A 252 -23.84 4.86 14.38
C PRO A 252 -24.64 3.85 15.22
N LEU A 253 -24.06 2.69 15.43
CA LEU A 253 -24.69 1.63 16.24
C LEU A 253 -24.78 2.13 17.70
N ASP A 254 -25.97 2.60 18.07
CA ASP A 254 -26.33 3.05 19.41
C ASP A 254 -27.44 2.12 19.93
N PRO A 255 -27.39 1.64 21.18
CA PRO A 255 -28.46 0.83 21.77
C PRO A 255 -29.85 1.46 21.71
N ALA A 256 -29.94 2.79 21.52
CA ALA A 256 -31.19 3.50 21.35
C ALA A 256 -31.83 3.34 19.96
N TYR A 257 -31.06 2.87 18.96
CA TYR A 257 -31.60 2.65 17.61
C TYR A 257 -32.17 1.24 17.46
N GLN A 258 -33.26 1.16 16.74
CA GLN A 258 -33.85 -0.13 16.39
C GLN A 258 -32.95 -0.84 15.37
N MET A 259 -32.57 -2.06 15.69
CA MET A 259 -31.91 -2.94 14.76
C MET A 259 -32.93 -3.62 13.86
N ASP A 260 -32.63 -3.69 12.59
CA ASP A 260 -33.45 -4.31 11.57
C ASP A 260 -32.73 -5.50 10.93
N PRO A 261 -33.45 -6.55 10.52
CA PRO A 261 -32.87 -7.62 9.75
C PRO A 261 -32.39 -7.13 8.39
N VAL A 262 -31.16 -7.49 8.06
CA VAL A 262 -30.48 -7.15 6.81
C VAL A 262 -29.88 -8.43 6.23
N ASP A 263 -30.18 -8.72 4.98
CA ASP A 263 -29.63 -9.89 4.31
C ASP A 263 -28.26 -9.55 3.70
N ILE A 264 -27.23 -10.22 4.14
CA ILE A 264 -25.91 -10.19 3.53
C ILE A 264 -25.97 -11.10 2.30
N LEU A 265 -25.71 -10.52 1.14
CA LEU A 265 -25.79 -11.21 -0.16
C LEU A 265 -24.46 -11.78 -0.60
N SER A 266 -23.36 -11.06 -0.29
CA SER A 266 -22.00 -11.45 -0.61
C SER A 266 -21.06 -10.80 0.39
N CYS A 267 -20.00 -11.50 0.75
CA CYS A 267 -18.90 -10.98 1.56
C CYS A 267 -17.60 -11.36 0.87
N ARG A 268 -16.84 -10.33 0.47
CA ARG A 268 -15.56 -10.50 -0.23
C ARG A 268 -14.44 -9.98 0.65
N MET A 269 -13.43 -10.78 0.81
CA MET A 269 -12.30 -10.47 1.68
C MET A 269 -10.99 -10.48 0.90
N ARG A 270 -10.17 -9.46 1.15
CA ARG A 270 -8.77 -9.34 0.73
C ARG A 270 -7.88 -9.13 1.93
N ALA A 271 -6.59 -9.04 1.73
CA ALA A 271 -5.64 -8.95 2.82
C ALA A 271 -5.87 -7.75 3.76
N LEU A 272 -6.37 -6.63 3.24
CA LEU A 272 -6.66 -5.41 4.02
C LEU A 272 -8.12 -5.00 4.06
N THR A 273 -8.95 -5.58 3.18
CA THR A 273 -10.31 -5.07 2.95
C THR A 273 -11.34 -6.18 3.03
N VAL A 274 -12.52 -5.84 3.57
CA VAL A 274 -13.71 -6.68 3.53
C VAL A 274 -14.86 -5.87 2.97
N GLU A 275 -15.44 -6.33 1.87
CA GLU A 275 -16.63 -5.74 1.24
C GLU A 275 -17.84 -6.61 1.55
N ILE A 276 -18.85 -6.03 2.19
CA ILE A 276 -20.10 -6.69 2.52
C ILE A 276 -21.21 -6.09 1.67
N TYR A 277 -21.76 -6.87 0.78
CA TYR A 277 -22.93 -6.51 -0.03
C TYR A 277 -24.19 -6.98 0.68
N TYR A 278 -25.18 -6.12 0.77
CA TYR A 278 -26.38 -6.39 1.54
C TYR A 278 -27.65 -5.87 0.89
N ARG A 279 -28.80 -6.35 1.35
CA ARG A 279 -30.13 -5.89 1.00
C ARG A 279 -30.99 -5.79 2.25
N SER A 280 -31.81 -4.77 2.34
CA SER A 280 -32.85 -4.67 3.37
C SER A 280 -34.23 -4.68 2.72
N GLU A 281 -35.14 -5.50 3.23
CA GLU A 281 -36.54 -5.53 2.78
C GLU A 281 -37.30 -4.22 3.10
N LYS A 282 -36.86 -3.49 4.12
CA LYS A 282 -37.59 -2.29 4.58
C LYS A 282 -37.33 -1.08 3.69
N LYS A 283 -36.17 -0.96 3.08
CA LYS A 283 -35.79 0.15 2.21
C LYS A 283 -34.68 -0.25 1.24
N GLU A 284 -34.93 -0.07 -0.06
CA GLU A 284 -33.88 -0.14 -1.07
C GLU A 284 -32.96 1.08 -0.99
N GLY A 285 -31.66 0.87 -1.22
CA GLY A 285 -30.67 1.97 -1.34
C GLY A 285 -30.36 2.68 -0.03
N ILE A 286 -30.53 2.03 1.12
CA ILE A 286 -30.20 2.62 2.43
C ILE A 286 -28.90 2.06 2.97
N ASN A 287 -28.10 2.96 3.56
CA ASN A 287 -26.88 2.59 4.27
C ASN A 287 -27.21 1.75 5.50
N ALA A 288 -26.52 0.63 5.69
CA ALA A 288 -26.57 -0.17 6.90
C ALA A 288 -25.28 0.00 7.72
N ASP A 289 -25.40 -0.16 9.03
CA ASP A 289 -24.26 -0.25 9.97
C ASP A 289 -24.38 -1.53 10.78
N PHE A 290 -23.36 -2.39 10.72
CA PHE A 290 -23.29 -3.64 11.45
C PHE A 290 -22.42 -3.53 12.73
N GLY A 291 -21.97 -2.31 13.08
CA GLY A 291 -21.09 -2.09 14.22
C GLY A 291 -19.70 -2.67 14.05
N VAL A 292 -19.14 -3.15 15.16
CA VAL A 292 -17.84 -3.79 15.15
C VAL A 292 -18.03 -5.25 14.70
N ILE A 293 -17.33 -5.62 13.66
CA ILE A 293 -17.24 -7.02 13.19
C ILE A 293 -15.80 -7.52 13.35
N TYR A 294 -15.63 -8.81 13.43
CA TYR A 294 -14.32 -9.43 13.63
C TYR A 294 -14.04 -10.49 12.58
N ALA A 295 -12.81 -10.57 12.10
CA ALA A 295 -12.31 -11.79 11.49
C ALA A 295 -11.82 -12.72 12.60
N VAL A 296 -12.37 -13.91 12.66
CA VAL A 296 -11.95 -14.96 13.60
C VAL A 296 -10.97 -15.85 12.86
N MET A 297 -9.76 -15.92 13.41
CA MET A 297 -8.68 -16.74 12.84
C MET A 297 -8.81 -18.20 13.32
N LYS A 298 -8.26 -19.16 12.57
CA LYS A 298 -8.23 -20.60 12.93
C LYS A 298 -7.58 -20.88 14.28
N ASN A 299 -6.72 -19.99 14.77
CA ASN A 299 -6.15 -20.07 16.12
C ASN A 299 -7.05 -19.50 17.23
N GLY A 300 -8.24 -19.00 16.87
CA GLY A 300 -9.21 -18.38 17.78
C GLY A 300 -8.97 -16.88 18.04
N GLU A 301 -7.94 -16.27 17.46
CA GLU A 301 -7.72 -14.83 17.55
C GLU A 301 -8.85 -14.09 16.84
N GLN A 302 -9.33 -12.99 17.43
CA GLN A 302 -10.32 -12.10 16.84
C GLN A 302 -9.68 -10.79 16.43
N ILE A 303 -9.65 -10.50 15.13
CA ILE A 303 -9.09 -9.29 14.58
C ILE A 303 -10.24 -8.33 14.26
N PRO A 304 -10.31 -7.16 14.93
CA PRO A 304 -11.39 -6.21 14.68
C PRO A 304 -11.25 -5.59 13.29
N LEU A 305 -12.40 -5.39 12.64
CA LEU A 305 -12.50 -4.66 11.39
C LEU A 305 -13.06 -3.27 11.64
N ARG A 306 -12.40 -2.28 11.07
CA ARG A 306 -12.81 -0.89 11.18
C ARG A 306 -13.65 -0.49 9.98
N ARG A 307 -14.85 0.03 10.22
CA ARG A 307 -15.69 0.60 9.16
C ARG A 307 -14.95 1.71 8.43
N HIS A 308 -14.96 1.66 7.10
CA HIS A 308 -14.26 2.61 6.25
C HIS A 308 -15.19 3.41 5.33
N GLY A 309 -16.14 2.76 4.68
CA GLY A 309 -17.10 3.40 3.79
C GLY A 309 -18.42 2.67 3.79
N THR A 310 -19.52 3.42 3.62
CA THR A 310 -20.87 2.86 3.54
C THR A 310 -21.56 3.41 2.30
N TYR A 311 -22.12 2.52 1.53
CA TYR A 311 -22.85 2.78 0.28
C TYR A 311 -24.26 2.19 0.41
N PRO A 312 -25.21 2.52 -0.47
CA PRO A 312 -26.59 2.07 -0.37
C PRO A 312 -26.81 0.56 -0.35
N ASP A 313 -25.89 -0.22 -0.84
CA ASP A 313 -25.96 -1.69 -0.96
C ASP A 313 -24.67 -2.40 -0.51
N LYS A 314 -23.69 -1.61 -0.02
CA LYS A 314 -22.38 -2.11 0.32
C LYS A 314 -21.77 -1.35 1.48
N ILE A 315 -21.05 -2.05 2.34
CA ILE A 315 -20.20 -1.47 3.37
C ILE A 315 -18.80 -2.06 3.27
N ASN A 316 -17.81 -1.20 3.42
CA ASN A 316 -16.40 -1.57 3.41
C ASN A 316 -15.82 -1.50 4.82
N TYR A 317 -15.11 -2.55 5.19
CA TYR A 317 -14.32 -2.63 6.41
C TYR A 317 -12.85 -2.81 6.07
N LEU A 318 -11.98 -2.39 7.00
CA LEU A 318 -10.53 -2.47 6.87
C LEU A 318 -9.92 -3.22 8.05
N PHE A 319 -8.91 -4.00 7.74
CA PHE A 319 -7.91 -4.44 8.71
C PHE A 319 -6.85 -3.35 8.89
N ASP A 320 -6.30 -3.24 10.08
CA ASP A 320 -5.21 -2.30 10.36
C ASP A 320 -3.84 -2.81 9.87
N ALA A 321 -3.72 -4.11 9.60
CA ALA A 321 -2.58 -4.73 8.92
C ALA A 321 -3.07 -5.85 7.99
N PRO A 322 -2.29 -6.21 6.95
CA PRO A 322 -2.63 -7.34 6.08
C PRO A 322 -2.75 -8.64 6.88
N ILE A 323 -3.80 -9.42 6.58
CA ILE A 323 -4.04 -10.71 7.21
C ILE A 323 -3.81 -11.86 6.25
N ASP A 324 -3.61 -13.05 6.80
CA ASP A 324 -3.61 -14.30 6.05
C ASP A 324 -5.03 -14.80 5.83
N LEU A 325 -5.49 -14.71 4.58
CA LEU A 325 -6.82 -15.17 4.20
C LEU A 325 -7.03 -16.66 4.47
N ASP A 326 -5.96 -17.47 4.36
CA ASP A 326 -6.02 -18.91 4.62
C ASP A 326 -6.15 -19.25 6.11
N GLN A 327 -5.87 -18.30 7.00
CA GLN A 327 -6.00 -18.45 8.45
C GLN A 327 -7.32 -17.91 8.98
N VAL A 328 -8.15 -17.25 8.15
CA VAL A 328 -9.48 -16.81 8.58
C VAL A 328 -10.43 -18.00 8.59
N GLU A 329 -11.15 -18.18 9.69
CA GLU A 329 -12.16 -19.21 9.86
C GLU A 329 -13.56 -18.68 9.54
N GLN A 330 -13.86 -17.46 10.02
CA GLN A 330 -15.19 -16.86 9.87
C GLN A 330 -15.16 -15.35 10.11
N ILE A 331 -16.20 -14.66 9.64
CA ILE A 331 -16.52 -13.28 10.04
C ILE A 331 -17.61 -13.32 11.09
N LEU A 332 -17.38 -12.67 12.21
CA LEU A 332 -18.29 -12.59 13.36
C LEU A 332 -18.92 -11.19 13.43
N PHE A 333 -20.23 -11.13 13.40
CA PHE A 333 -21.02 -9.91 13.59
C PHE A 333 -21.32 -9.66 15.07
N HIS A 334 -21.68 -8.44 15.40
CA HIS A 334 -21.99 -8.02 16.79
C HIS A 334 -23.20 -8.73 17.42
N ASP A 335 -24.14 -9.22 16.61
CA ASP A 335 -25.31 -9.98 17.04
C ASP A 335 -25.01 -11.46 17.29
N GLY A 336 -23.77 -11.88 17.09
CA GLY A 336 -23.31 -13.25 17.22
C GLY A 336 -23.47 -14.10 15.94
N THR A 337 -24.02 -13.51 14.88
CA THR A 337 -24.09 -14.19 13.57
C THR A 337 -22.68 -14.35 13.00
N VAL A 338 -22.42 -15.50 12.41
CA VAL A 338 -21.14 -15.83 11.78
C VAL A 338 -21.32 -16.15 10.31
N ILE A 339 -20.35 -15.75 9.52
CA ILE A 339 -20.19 -16.12 8.12
C ILE A 339 -18.91 -16.96 8.02
N PRO A 340 -19.01 -18.28 7.79
CA PRO A 340 -17.85 -19.13 7.68
C PRO A 340 -17.08 -18.85 6.39
N VAL A 341 -15.75 -18.95 6.46
CA VAL A 341 -14.89 -18.97 5.27
C VAL A 341 -14.84 -20.40 4.77
N GLU A 342 -15.59 -20.71 3.73
CA GLU A 342 -15.47 -22.00 3.07
C GLU A 342 -14.09 -22.11 2.44
N SER A 343 -13.29 -23.08 2.87
CA SER A 343 -12.02 -23.38 2.21
C SER A 343 -12.33 -23.79 0.76
N VAL A 344 -12.01 -22.92 -0.19
CA VAL A 344 -12.01 -23.29 -1.60
C VAL A 344 -10.94 -24.38 -1.76
N SER A 345 -11.40 -25.61 -1.83
CA SER A 345 -10.59 -26.82 -2.03
C SER A 345 -10.07 -26.93 -3.46
#